data_31e810641c7f5e0d8231418458c33709
#
_entry.id   31e810641c7f5e0d8231418458c33709
#
_cell.length_a   1.000
_cell.length_b   1.000
_cell.length_c   1.000
_cell.angle_alpha   90.00
_cell.angle_beta   90.00
_cell.angle_gamma   90.00
#
_symmetry.space_group_name_H-M   'P 1'
#
loop_
_entity.id
_entity.type
_entity.pdbx_description
1 polymer ?
#
loop_
_entity_poly.entity_id
_entity_poly.type
_entity_poly.pdbx_seq_one_letter_code
_entity_poly.pdbx_strand_id
1 'polypeptide(L)'
;MIKRAILLGVIALAGCGGGEHEDIKKWMADATKGMVGKVEKIEEPKKFVPFKYESDKATDPFNTSKIAQISDEKKSAAKGGGLKPDFDRPKEVLESFPLENLKMVGMMKQKALFFGIIKADTNLHRVKIGNYMGQSFGIITSITETEITLKELVQDGGGDWVERVSTLQLQEERK
;
A
#
# COMPACT_ATOMS: atom_id res chain seq x y z
N MET A 1 72.68 45.30 23.41
CA MET A 1 71.29 45.60 22.98
C MET A 1 70.57 44.44 22.37
N ILE A 2 71.23 43.63 21.56
CA ILE A 2 70.62 42.46 20.85
C ILE A 2 70.06 41.40 21.78
N LYS A 3 70.70 41.09 22.94
CA LYS A 3 70.22 40.10 23.92
C LYS A 3 68.86 40.47 24.58
N ARG A 4 68.62 41.79 24.78
CA ARG A 4 67.37 42.30 25.35
C ARG A 4 66.22 42.26 24.32
N ALA A 5 66.52 42.44 23.05
CA ALA A 5 65.57 42.35 21.95
C ALA A 5 65.12 40.91 21.73
N ILE A 6 66.01 39.93 21.86
CA ILE A 6 65.69 38.48 21.76
C ILE A 6 64.82 38.03 22.93
N LEU A 7 65.07 38.51 24.16
CA LEU A 7 64.26 38.17 25.33
C LEU A 7 62.82 38.71 25.22
N LEU A 8 62.64 39.89 24.66
CA LEU A 8 61.32 40.47 24.39
C LEU A 8 60.57 39.74 23.29
N GLY A 9 61.25 39.22 22.29
CA GLY A 9 60.67 38.41 21.18
C GLY A 9 60.15 37.06 21.65
N VAL A 10 60.83 36.41 22.62
CA VAL A 10 60.40 35.09 23.17
C VAL A 10 59.16 35.23 24.05
N ILE A 11 58.99 36.35 24.75
CA ILE A 11 57.82 36.60 25.61
C ILE A 11 56.56 36.87 24.76
N ALA A 12 56.71 37.45 23.56
CA ALA A 12 55.60 37.74 22.66
C ALA A 12 55.01 36.46 21.99
N LEU A 13 55.78 35.37 21.86
CA LEU A 13 55.31 34.11 21.32
C LEU A 13 54.59 33.19 22.34
N ALA A 14 54.69 33.45 23.63
CA ALA A 14 54.04 32.65 24.68
C ALA A 14 52.56 32.99 24.88
N GLY A 15 52.01 34.00 24.22
CA GLY A 15 50.67 34.51 24.39
C GLY A 15 49.57 33.85 23.52
N CYS A 16 49.91 32.96 22.60
CA CYS A 16 48.93 32.27 21.73
C CYS A 16 48.76 30.81 22.11
N GLY A 17 48.35 30.54 23.33
CA GLY A 17 48.16 29.15 23.77
C GLY A 17 47.02 29.01 24.79
N GLY A 18 45.88 28.69 24.33
CA GLY A 18 44.90 28.04 25.17
C GLY A 18 43.76 28.95 25.66
N GLY A 19 42.60 28.75 25.18
CA GLY A 19 41.39 29.24 25.76
C GLY A 19 40.25 29.61 24.82
N GLU A 20 40.48 29.44 23.53
CA GLU A 20 39.52 29.99 22.56
C GLU A 20 38.15 29.29 22.52
N HIS A 21 37.95 28.18 23.26
CA HIS A 21 36.66 27.47 23.28
C HIS A 21 36.35 26.78 24.61
N GLU A 22 36.90 27.23 25.72
CA GLU A 22 36.59 26.63 27.01
C GLU A 22 35.18 26.97 27.51
N ASP A 23 34.67 28.09 27.13
CA ASP A 23 33.31 28.50 27.35
C ASP A 23 32.32 27.61 26.58
N ILE A 24 32.64 27.28 25.34
CA ILE A 24 31.85 26.34 24.52
C ILE A 24 31.91 24.92 25.08
N LYS A 25 33.05 24.45 25.51
CA LYS A 25 33.20 23.15 26.17
C LYS A 25 32.42 23.08 27.48
N LYS A 26 32.43 24.12 28.29
CA LYS A 26 31.61 24.23 29.51
C LYS A 26 30.13 24.21 29.17
N TRP A 27 29.71 24.99 28.19
CA TRP A 27 28.31 25.02 27.76
C TRP A 27 27.85 23.66 27.23
N MET A 28 28.66 22.97 26.41
CA MET A 28 28.37 21.63 25.92
C MET A 28 28.28 20.62 27.07
N ALA A 29 29.19 20.70 28.06
CA ALA A 29 29.18 19.81 29.22
C ALA A 29 27.96 20.06 30.10
N ASP A 30 27.53 21.31 30.25
CA ASP A 30 26.34 21.65 31.03
C ASP A 30 25.04 21.31 30.28
N ALA A 31 25.01 21.51 28.98
CA ALA A 31 23.88 21.11 28.13
C ALA A 31 23.68 19.60 28.10
N THR A 32 24.76 18.81 28.13
CA THR A 32 24.70 17.33 28.10
C THR A 32 24.44 16.72 29.47
N LYS A 33 24.66 17.42 30.59
CA LYS A 33 24.38 16.90 31.94
C LYS A 33 22.91 16.55 32.19
N GLY A 34 21.99 17.18 31.45
CA GLY A 34 20.54 16.89 31.52
C GLY A 34 20.05 15.86 30.51
N MET A 35 20.87 15.47 29.53
CA MET A 35 20.50 14.55 28.48
C MET A 35 20.84 13.08 28.83
N VAL A 36 20.46 12.65 30.01
CA VAL A 36 20.46 11.22 30.31
C VAL A 36 19.23 10.62 29.64
N GLY A 37 19.44 10.06 28.47
CA GLY A 37 18.38 9.32 27.78
C GLY A 37 17.88 8.20 28.72
N LYS A 38 16.65 8.34 29.19
CA LYS A 38 15.97 7.27 29.92
C LYS A 38 15.67 6.17 28.92
N VAL A 39 16.59 5.26 28.76
CA VAL A 39 16.37 4.05 27.96
C VAL A 39 15.41 3.19 28.76
N GLU A 40 14.19 3.01 28.24
CA GLU A 40 13.25 2.05 28.80
C GLU A 40 13.86 0.66 28.68
N LYS A 41 13.84 -0.08 29.79
CA LYS A 41 14.36 -1.44 29.85
C LYS A 41 13.52 -2.28 28.90
N ILE A 42 14.16 -2.82 27.83
CA ILE A 42 13.49 -3.73 26.90
C ILE A 42 13.06 -4.94 27.72
N GLU A 43 11.78 -5.27 27.64
CA GLU A 43 11.24 -6.48 28.27
C GLU A 43 11.97 -7.71 27.71
N GLU A 44 12.26 -8.66 28.60
CA GLU A 44 12.91 -9.90 28.20
C GLU A 44 12.04 -10.62 27.16
N PRO A 45 12.63 -11.12 26.06
CA PRO A 45 11.87 -11.83 25.04
C PRO A 45 11.14 -13.01 25.65
N LYS A 46 9.84 -13.10 25.42
CA LYS A 46 9.04 -14.24 25.88
C LYS A 46 9.66 -15.52 25.34
N LYS A 47 9.92 -16.47 26.23
CA LYS A 47 10.47 -17.77 25.84
C LYS A 47 9.52 -18.41 24.83
N PHE A 48 10.02 -18.64 23.63
CA PHE A 48 9.28 -19.36 22.61
C PHE A 48 9.09 -20.80 23.06
N VAL A 49 7.84 -21.20 23.28
CA VAL A 49 7.47 -22.59 23.51
C VAL A 49 7.06 -23.14 22.14
N PRO A 50 7.89 -24.04 21.54
CA PRO A 50 7.55 -24.62 20.25
C PRO A 50 6.25 -25.42 20.36
N PHE A 51 5.32 -25.12 19.47
CA PHE A 51 4.09 -25.92 19.35
C PHE A 51 4.45 -27.25 18.71
N LYS A 52 4.18 -28.35 19.44
CA LYS A 52 4.38 -29.68 18.89
C LYS A 52 3.26 -29.97 17.89
N TYR A 53 3.62 -30.06 16.63
CA TYR A 53 2.68 -30.44 15.58
C TYR A 53 2.36 -31.93 15.69
N GLU A 54 1.11 -32.27 16.00
CA GLU A 54 0.63 -33.66 16.06
C GLU A 54 -0.10 -33.96 14.73
N SER A 55 0.69 -34.39 13.74
CA SER A 55 0.17 -34.71 12.39
C SER A 55 -0.58 -36.04 12.33
N ASP A 56 -0.34 -36.95 13.28
CA ASP A 56 -0.83 -38.33 13.19
C ASP A 56 -2.35 -38.46 13.28
N LYS A 57 -3.04 -37.42 13.77
CA LYS A 57 -4.51 -37.36 13.90
C LYS A 57 -5.16 -36.33 12.98
N ALA A 58 -4.37 -35.54 12.29
CA ALA A 58 -4.89 -34.51 11.41
C ALA A 58 -5.18 -35.12 10.03
N THR A 59 -6.40 -34.92 9.54
CA THR A 59 -6.74 -35.32 8.17
C THR A 59 -5.92 -34.47 7.19
N ASP A 60 -5.33 -35.13 6.19
CA ASP A 60 -4.58 -34.47 5.11
C ASP A 60 -5.38 -33.27 4.56
N PRO A 61 -4.80 -32.06 4.54
CA PRO A 61 -5.46 -30.87 4.02
C PRO A 61 -5.87 -31.01 2.54
N PHE A 62 -5.22 -31.88 1.78
CA PHE A 62 -5.51 -32.17 0.36
C PHE A 62 -6.41 -33.41 0.16
N ASN A 63 -6.97 -33.96 1.24
CA ASN A 63 -7.87 -35.09 1.10
C ASN A 63 -9.12 -34.69 0.29
N THR A 64 -9.41 -35.45 -0.77
CA THR A 64 -10.53 -35.18 -1.68
C THR A 64 -11.89 -35.19 -0.98
N SER A 65 -12.07 -35.93 0.11
CA SER A 65 -13.33 -35.92 0.88
C SER A 65 -13.55 -34.58 1.59
N LYS A 66 -12.49 -33.91 2.04
CA LYS A 66 -12.59 -32.59 2.64
C LYS A 66 -12.95 -31.53 1.60
N ILE A 67 -12.36 -31.62 0.41
CA ILE A 67 -12.67 -30.71 -0.70
C ILE A 67 -14.13 -30.90 -1.13
N ALA A 68 -14.63 -32.14 -1.20
CA ALA A 68 -16.03 -32.42 -1.52
C ALA A 68 -16.98 -31.82 -0.47
N GLN A 69 -16.68 -31.96 0.83
CA GLN A 69 -17.50 -31.39 1.92
C GLN A 69 -17.56 -29.85 1.84
N ILE A 70 -16.44 -29.21 1.62
CA ILE A 70 -16.37 -27.74 1.47
C ILE A 70 -17.18 -27.29 0.24
N SER A 71 -17.12 -28.05 -0.85
CA SER A 71 -17.89 -27.77 -2.07
C SER A 71 -19.41 -27.94 -1.84
N ASP A 72 -19.83 -28.95 -1.08
CA ASP A 72 -21.23 -29.18 -0.79
C ASP A 72 -21.82 -28.20 0.23
N GLU A 73 -21.03 -27.78 1.24
CA GLU A 73 -21.41 -26.69 2.15
C GLU A 73 -21.55 -25.35 1.41
N LYS A 74 -20.64 -25.02 0.49
CA LYS A 74 -20.76 -23.84 -0.36
C LYS A 74 -21.97 -23.90 -1.29
N LYS A 75 -22.26 -25.06 -1.89
CA LYS A 75 -23.44 -25.23 -2.72
C LYS A 75 -24.75 -25.09 -1.94
N SER A 76 -24.79 -25.53 -0.68
CA SER A 76 -25.96 -25.34 0.19
C SER A 76 -26.13 -23.89 0.63
N ALA A 77 -25.04 -23.14 0.82
CA ALA A 77 -25.08 -21.70 1.11
C ALA A 77 -25.43 -20.85 -0.13
N ALA A 78 -25.11 -21.33 -1.33
CA ALA A 78 -25.38 -20.68 -2.62
C ALA A 78 -26.82 -20.88 -3.14
N LYS A 79 -27.78 -21.30 -2.30
CA LYS A 79 -29.23 -21.32 -2.63
C LYS A 79 -29.89 -19.94 -2.73
N GLY A 80 -29.12 -18.87 -2.78
CA GLY A 80 -29.56 -17.52 -3.15
C GLY A 80 -29.22 -17.24 -4.59
N GLY A 81 -30.22 -17.19 -5.47
CA GLY A 81 -30.27 -16.85 -6.89
C GLY A 81 -28.91 -16.66 -7.57
N GLY A 82 -28.47 -17.68 -8.30
CA GLY A 82 -27.13 -17.70 -8.87
C GLY A 82 -26.85 -16.46 -9.71
N LEU A 83 -25.94 -15.63 -9.22
CA LEU A 83 -25.33 -14.57 -9.99
C LEU A 83 -24.74 -15.21 -11.24
N LYS A 84 -25.27 -14.86 -12.41
CA LYS A 84 -24.70 -15.28 -13.70
C LYS A 84 -24.51 -14.03 -14.54
N PRO A 85 -23.33 -13.86 -15.15
CA PRO A 85 -23.16 -12.80 -16.12
C PRO A 85 -24.09 -13.00 -17.30
N ASP A 86 -24.60 -11.91 -17.85
CA ASP A 86 -25.36 -11.92 -19.07
C ASP A 86 -24.39 -12.01 -20.26
N PHE A 87 -24.34 -13.17 -20.89
CA PHE A 87 -23.48 -13.42 -22.04
C PHE A 87 -24.09 -12.95 -23.37
N ASP A 88 -25.40 -12.70 -23.41
CA ASP A 88 -26.14 -12.38 -24.64
C ASP A 88 -26.13 -10.86 -24.94
N ARG A 89 -25.73 -10.05 -23.97
CA ARG A 89 -25.61 -8.61 -24.18
C ARG A 89 -24.41 -8.22 -25.06
N PRO A 90 -24.53 -7.17 -25.87
CA PRO A 90 -23.38 -6.66 -26.59
C PRO A 90 -22.32 -6.16 -25.64
N LYS A 91 -21.05 -6.56 -25.86
CA LYS A 91 -19.90 -6.15 -25.04
C LYS A 91 -19.52 -4.71 -25.37
N GLU A 92 -19.21 -3.95 -24.33
CA GLU A 92 -18.63 -2.62 -24.45
C GLU A 92 -17.14 -2.70 -24.80
N VAL A 93 -16.60 -1.63 -25.41
CA VAL A 93 -15.20 -1.60 -25.87
C VAL A 93 -14.20 -1.88 -24.77
N LEU A 94 -14.46 -1.35 -23.56
CA LEU A 94 -13.56 -1.52 -22.41
C LEU A 94 -13.56 -2.91 -21.78
N GLU A 95 -14.50 -3.76 -22.13
CA GLU A 95 -14.52 -5.17 -21.70
C GLU A 95 -13.50 -6.05 -22.45
N SER A 96 -12.97 -5.53 -23.57
CA SER A 96 -11.89 -6.22 -24.30
C SER A 96 -10.53 -6.12 -23.60
N PHE A 97 -10.40 -5.20 -22.66
CA PHE A 97 -9.14 -4.93 -21.95
C PHE A 97 -9.20 -5.49 -20.53
N PRO A 98 -8.12 -6.15 -20.04
CA PRO A 98 -8.01 -6.47 -18.64
C PRO A 98 -7.97 -5.19 -17.79
N LEU A 99 -8.48 -5.25 -16.56
CA LEU A 99 -8.61 -4.08 -15.70
C LEU A 99 -7.26 -3.42 -15.40
N GLU A 100 -6.19 -4.21 -15.35
CA GLU A 100 -4.82 -3.76 -15.12
C GLU A 100 -4.26 -2.86 -16.22
N ASN A 101 -4.81 -2.98 -17.45
CA ASN A 101 -4.41 -2.17 -18.59
C ASN A 101 -5.24 -0.88 -18.72
N LEU A 102 -6.26 -0.73 -17.88
CA LEU A 102 -7.10 0.43 -17.84
C LEU A 102 -6.60 1.41 -16.79
N LYS A 103 -6.53 2.69 -17.13
CA LYS A 103 -6.05 3.74 -16.23
C LYS A 103 -7.06 4.87 -16.15
N MET A 104 -7.48 5.21 -14.94
CA MET A 104 -8.25 6.42 -14.75
C MET A 104 -7.33 7.63 -14.87
N VAL A 105 -7.61 8.52 -15.80
CA VAL A 105 -6.81 9.75 -16.03
C VAL A 105 -7.55 11.01 -15.61
N GLY A 106 -8.80 10.89 -15.25
CA GLY A 106 -9.57 12.04 -14.75
C GLY A 106 -11.06 11.74 -14.60
N MET A 107 -11.75 12.74 -14.09
CA MET A 107 -13.20 12.76 -13.97
C MET A 107 -13.74 14.04 -14.62
N MET A 108 -14.91 13.95 -15.25
CA MET A 108 -15.62 15.06 -15.82
C MET A 108 -17.06 15.12 -15.29
N LYS A 109 -17.46 16.28 -14.83
CA LYS A 109 -18.85 16.54 -14.43
C LYS A 109 -19.57 17.27 -15.53
N GLN A 110 -20.69 16.73 -16.00
CA GLN A 110 -21.57 17.38 -16.96
C GLN A 110 -22.98 17.42 -16.39
N LYS A 111 -23.45 18.61 -16.07
CA LYS A 111 -24.74 18.83 -15.34
C LYS A 111 -24.70 18.08 -13.98
N ALA A 112 -25.58 17.12 -13.80
CA ALA A 112 -25.66 16.28 -12.59
C ALA A 112 -25.00 14.91 -12.74
N LEU A 113 -24.36 14.63 -13.88
CA LEU A 113 -23.75 13.33 -14.18
C LEU A 113 -22.23 13.40 -14.05
N PHE A 114 -21.66 12.37 -13.44
CA PHE A 114 -20.21 12.16 -13.34
C PHE A 114 -19.78 11.15 -14.40
N PHE A 115 -18.71 11.46 -15.08
CA PHE A 115 -18.09 10.60 -16.08
C PHE A 115 -16.64 10.39 -15.71
N GLY A 116 -16.20 9.13 -15.72
CA GLY A 116 -14.78 8.79 -15.64
C GLY A 116 -14.14 8.87 -17.04
N ILE A 117 -12.89 9.30 -17.09
CA ILE A 117 -12.06 9.24 -18.29
C ILE A 117 -11.05 8.15 -18.09
N ILE A 118 -11.15 7.11 -18.91
CA ILE A 118 -10.31 5.92 -18.86
C ILE A 118 -9.41 5.91 -20.08
N LYS A 119 -8.12 5.73 -19.85
CA LYS A 119 -7.13 5.47 -20.89
C LYS A 119 -6.99 3.96 -21.06
N ALA A 120 -7.28 3.48 -22.24
CA ALA A 120 -7.01 2.11 -22.67
C ALA A 120 -6.02 2.19 -23.84
N ASP A 121 -4.82 1.68 -23.64
CA ASP A 121 -3.68 1.86 -24.53
C ASP A 121 -3.42 3.35 -24.86
N THR A 122 -3.69 3.78 -26.08
CA THR A 122 -3.52 5.15 -26.55
C THR A 122 -4.83 5.95 -26.58
N ASN A 123 -5.97 5.28 -26.39
CA ASN A 123 -7.29 5.88 -26.56
C ASN A 123 -7.91 6.28 -25.22
N LEU A 124 -8.65 7.39 -25.24
CA LEU A 124 -9.44 7.86 -24.09
C LEU A 124 -10.91 7.50 -24.29
N HIS A 125 -11.47 6.87 -23.27
CA HIS A 125 -12.86 6.47 -23.24
C HIS A 125 -13.58 7.16 -22.10
N ARG A 126 -14.78 7.68 -22.39
CA ARG A 126 -15.66 8.25 -21.38
C ARG A 126 -16.63 7.20 -20.89
N VAL A 127 -16.66 7.00 -19.56
CA VAL A 127 -17.54 6.02 -18.90
C VAL A 127 -18.46 6.71 -17.88
N LYS A 128 -19.60 6.09 -17.62
CA LYS A 128 -20.57 6.50 -16.60
C LYS A 128 -20.94 5.33 -15.71
N ILE A 129 -21.62 5.61 -14.60
CA ILE A 129 -22.20 4.57 -13.74
C ILE A 129 -23.13 3.69 -14.58
N GLY A 130 -23.00 2.37 -14.44
CA GLY A 130 -23.74 1.36 -15.21
C GLY A 130 -23.05 0.90 -16.48
N ASN A 131 -21.96 1.53 -16.95
CA ASN A 131 -21.13 0.98 -18.02
C ASN A 131 -20.31 -0.20 -17.55
N TYR A 132 -19.91 -1.02 -18.50
CA TYR A 132 -19.08 -2.20 -18.24
C TYR A 132 -17.64 -1.96 -18.66
N MET A 133 -16.70 -2.51 -17.87
CA MET A 133 -15.27 -2.47 -18.16
C MET A 133 -14.54 -3.65 -17.52
N GLY A 134 -13.41 -4.05 -18.12
CA GLY A 134 -12.66 -5.21 -17.68
C GLY A 134 -13.23 -6.53 -18.19
N GLN A 135 -12.40 -7.57 -18.26
CA GLN A 135 -12.76 -8.87 -18.82
C GLN A 135 -13.68 -9.70 -17.91
N SER A 136 -13.79 -9.32 -16.64
CA SER A 136 -14.56 -10.01 -15.60
C SER A 136 -15.96 -9.41 -15.41
N PHE A 137 -16.62 -8.97 -16.47
CA PHE A 137 -17.98 -8.40 -16.43
C PHE A 137 -18.14 -7.25 -15.41
N GLY A 138 -17.09 -6.43 -15.23
CA GLY A 138 -17.09 -5.36 -14.24
C GLY A 138 -18.10 -4.26 -14.58
N ILE A 139 -19.09 -4.04 -13.70
CA ILE A 139 -20.05 -2.93 -13.81
C ILE A 139 -19.63 -1.77 -12.91
N ILE A 140 -19.58 -0.56 -13.46
CA ILE A 140 -19.24 0.64 -12.70
C ILE A 140 -20.39 1.01 -11.76
N THR A 141 -20.10 1.03 -10.46
CA THR A 141 -21.08 1.36 -9.42
C THR A 141 -20.93 2.77 -8.88
N SER A 142 -19.71 3.30 -8.85
CA SER A 142 -19.43 4.66 -8.36
C SER A 142 -18.27 5.28 -9.12
N ILE A 143 -18.33 6.61 -9.31
CA ILE A 143 -17.24 7.41 -9.89
C ILE A 143 -17.03 8.59 -8.96
N THR A 144 -15.81 8.72 -8.46
CA THR A 144 -15.34 9.85 -7.64
C THR A 144 -14.23 10.60 -8.37
N GLU A 145 -13.70 11.66 -7.77
CA GLU A 145 -12.58 12.42 -8.34
C GLU A 145 -11.29 11.61 -8.40
N THR A 146 -11.13 10.67 -7.50
CA THR A 146 -9.87 9.92 -7.30
C THR A 146 -9.95 8.46 -7.70
N GLU A 147 -11.17 7.89 -7.81
CA GLU A 147 -11.32 6.46 -8.08
C GLU A 147 -12.65 6.13 -8.76
N ILE A 148 -12.67 5.02 -9.46
CA ILE A 148 -13.86 4.38 -10.01
C ILE A 148 -14.00 3.02 -9.30
N THR A 149 -15.15 2.79 -8.68
CA THR A 149 -15.50 1.52 -8.06
C THR A 149 -16.33 0.69 -9.03
N LEU A 150 -16.01 -0.58 -9.15
CA LEU A 150 -16.73 -1.52 -9.99
C LEU A 150 -16.97 -2.84 -9.25
N LYS A 151 -18.01 -3.54 -9.66
CA LYS A 151 -18.31 -4.90 -9.23
C LYS A 151 -18.03 -5.85 -10.38
N GLU A 152 -17.12 -6.77 -10.17
CA GLU A 152 -16.77 -7.82 -11.12
C GLU A 152 -17.43 -9.13 -10.76
N LEU A 153 -17.74 -9.93 -11.76
CA LEU A 153 -18.18 -11.30 -11.58
C LEU A 153 -17.03 -12.24 -11.95
N VAL A 154 -16.54 -12.98 -10.99
CA VAL A 154 -15.46 -13.96 -11.16
C VAL A 154 -15.93 -15.33 -10.74
N GLN A 155 -15.42 -16.39 -11.40
CA GLN A 155 -15.69 -17.74 -10.94
C GLN A 155 -14.75 -18.11 -9.81
N ASP A 156 -15.29 -18.69 -8.74
CA ASP A 156 -14.49 -19.26 -7.66
C ASP A 156 -13.94 -20.65 -8.06
N GLY A 157 -13.14 -21.24 -7.17
CA GLY A 157 -12.58 -22.58 -7.42
C GLY A 157 -13.63 -23.70 -7.50
N GLY A 158 -14.89 -23.45 -7.14
CA GLY A 158 -16.01 -24.37 -7.29
C GLY A 158 -16.79 -24.17 -8.59
N GLY A 159 -16.45 -23.17 -9.39
CA GLY A 159 -17.16 -22.80 -10.61
C GLY A 159 -18.39 -21.92 -10.40
N ASP A 160 -18.62 -21.46 -9.17
CA ASP A 160 -19.70 -20.54 -8.83
C ASP A 160 -19.31 -19.10 -9.10
N TRP A 161 -20.26 -18.28 -9.58
CA TRP A 161 -20.03 -16.86 -9.81
C TRP A 161 -20.16 -16.07 -8.52
N VAL A 162 -19.13 -15.30 -8.21
CA VAL A 162 -19.07 -14.45 -7.02
C VAL A 162 -18.79 -13.00 -7.40
N GLU A 163 -19.40 -12.06 -6.68
CA GLU A 163 -19.11 -10.64 -6.84
C GLU A 163 -17.80 -10.27 -6.13
N ARG A 164 -16.95 -9.55 -6.83
CA ARG A 164 -15.75 -8.94 -6.30
C ARG A 164 -15.80 -7.43 -6.54
N VAL A 165 -15.55 -6.65 -5.50
CA VAL A 165 -15.42 -5.19 -5.63
C VAL A 165 -13.96 -4.88 -5.99
N SER A 166 -13.79 -4.14 -7.07
CA SER A 166 -12.49 -3.64 -7.54
C SER A 166 -12.54 -2.12 -7.68
N THR A 167 -11.39 -1.47 -7.50
CA THR A 167 -11.26 -0.03 -7.64
C THR A 167 -10.16 0.32 -8.63
N LEU A 168 -10.42 1.30 -9.48
CA LEU A 168 -9.44 1.88 -10.40
C LEU A 168 -9.11 3.29 -9.94
N GLN A 169 -7.91 3.49 -9.42
CA GLN A 169 -7.47 4.77 -8.89
C GLN A 169 -6.98 5.71 -10.00
N LEU A 170 -7.14 7.02 -9.77
CA LEU A 170 -6.60 8.06 -10.63
C LEU A 170 -5.07 7.94 -10.70
N GLN A 171 -4.56 7.83 -11.91
CA GLN A 171 -3.12 7.87 -12.15
C GLN A 171 -2.72 9.26 -12.64
N GLU A 172 -2.04 10.01 -11.79
CA GLU A 172 -1.41 11.26 -12.18
C GLU A 172 -0.15 10.95 -13.01
N GLU A 173 -0.13 11.36 -14.27
CA GLU A 173 1.12 11.35 -15.03
C GLU A 173 2.06 12.41 -14.44
N ARG A 174 3.06 11.98 -13.67
CA ARG A 174 4.15 12.88 -13.28
C ARG A 174 4.90 13.30 -14.55
N LYS A 175 4.82 14.60 -14.84
CA LYS A 175 5.67 15.24 -15.86
C LYS A 175 7.13 15.27 -15.41
#